data_3b3d56399d0de212444fed95c0138481
#
_entry.id   3b3d56399d0de212444fed95c0138481
#
_cell.length_a   1.000
_cell.length_b   1.000
_cell.length_c   1.000
_cell.angle_alpha   90.00
_cell.angle_beta   90.00
_cell.angle_gamma   90.00
#
_symmetry.space_group_name_H-M   'P 1'
#
loop_
_entity.id
_entity.type
_entity.pdbx_description
1 polymer ?
#
loop_
_entity_poly.entity_id
_entity_poly.type
_entity_poly.pdbx_seq_one_letter_code
_entity_poly.pdbx_strand_id
1 'polypeptide(L)'
;MMKPIRKGMNLLNFVAQYPDEASCRVKFKEYRDQQGVVCPHCGGTSHYWKQDKESYECKKCGKRQSLRANTVMHGSQLPFRYWFIAIHLLTSTKKSFSAAELQRQLGHNRYEPIWTLLHKLREVMGRRDELYSLSGVIELDEGFFSTETPDDEKKKPLKRGRGSQKKSKVLVMAESQPVEGQTTKSGKPRQVGHIKMIVINDLKSETISSLAENNITKESTVDSDNSTSYVKLKDIVKEHRSQVIPKDELGKVLPWVHIAISNAKRMLLDIYHDIKPEYLQNYLNEFCYKFNRRYFGENLFDRLMIASVTYKNQFR
;
A
#
# COMPACT_ATOMS: atom_id res chain seq x y z
N MET A 1 -14.94 -4.83 -22.54
CA MET A 1 -14.02 -5.99 -22.67
C MET A 1 -13.22 -6.14 -21.38
N MET A 2 -13.44 -7.20 -20.61
CA MET A 2 -12.62 -7.45 -19.41
C MET A 2 -11.17 -7.67 -19.85
N LYS A 3 -10.26 -6.85 -19.34
CA LYS A 3 -8.82 -7.09 -19.54
C LYS A 3 -8.49 -8.48 -18.96
N PRO A 4 -7.83 -9.37 -19.71
CA PRO A 4 -7.42 -10.66 -19.19
C PRO A 4 -6.52 -10.44 -17.98
N ILE A 5 -6.76 -11.21 -16.90
CA ILE A 5 -5.86 -11.21 -15.73
C ILE A 5 -4.49 -11.69 -16.25
N ARG A 6 -3.54 -10.79 -16.35
CA ARG A 6 -2.17 -11.14 -16.71
C ARG A 6 -1.59 -12.00 -15.59
N LYS A 7 -0.99 -13.13 -15.95
CA LYS A 7 -0.29 -13.99 -14.99
C LYS A 7 0.89 -13.20 -14.42
N GLY A 8 1.08 -13.22 -13.10
CA GLY A 8 2.27 -12.65 -12.46
C GLY A 8 3.53 -13.43 -12.85
N MET A 9 4.71 -12.85 -12.62
CA MET A 9 5.99 -13.54 -12.80
C MET A 9 5.98 -14.85 -11.98
N ASN A 10 6.03 -15.99 -12.64
CA ASN A 10 6.03 -17.27 -11.96
C ASN A 10 7.39 -17.56 -11.30
N LEU A 11 7.41 -18.49 -10.34
CA LEU A 11 8.60 -18.80 -9.56
C LEU A 11 9.78 -19.27 -10.45
N LEU A 12 9.51 -20.10 -11.46
CA LEU A 12 10.57 -20.64 -12.33
C LEU A 12 11.24 -19.53 -13.15
N ASN A 13 10.43 -18.63 -13.71
CA ASN A 13 10.94 -17.45 -14.43
C ASN A 13 11.72 -16.52 -13.48
N PHE A 14 11.25 -16.33 -12.26
CA PHE A 14 11.96 -15.53 -11.26
C PHE A 14 13.33 -16.12 -10.92
N VAL A 15 13.40 -17.42 -10.63
CA VAL A 15 14.68 -18.10 -10.30
C VAL A 15 15.64 -18.10 -11.48
N ALA A 16 15.14 -18.30 -12.71
CA ALA A 16 15.96 -18.23 -13.92
C ALA A 16 16.52 -16.82 -14.17
N GLN A 17 15.73 -15.78 -13.88
CA GLN A 17 16.13 -14.39 -14.11
C GLN A 17 17.03 -13.84 -12.99
N TYR A 18 16.85 -14.30 -11.75
CA TYR A 18 17.56 -13.84 -10.55
C TYR A 18 18.17 -15.03 -9.78
N PRO A 19 19.13 -15.76 -10.37
CA PRO A 19 19.66 -16.98 -9.78
C PRO A 19 20.50 -16.73 -8.51
N ASP A 20 21.14 -15.58 -8.40
CA ASP A 20 22.12 -15.28 -7.34
C ASP A 20 22.09 -13.82 -6.88
N GLU A 21 22.95 -13.48 -5.92
CA GLU A 21 23.10 -12.13 -5.36
C GLU A 21 23.66 -11.14 -6.40
N ALA A 22 24.57 -11.60 -7.27
CA ALA A 22 25.21 -10.76 -8.27
C ALA A 22 24.19 -10.28 -9.32
N SER A 23 23.36 -11.18 -9.84
CA SER A 23 22.29 -10.85 -10.79
C SER A 23 21.27 -9.88 -10.21
N CYS A 24 20.87 -10.07 -8.94
CA CYS A 24 19.98 -9.15 -8.25
C CYS A 24 20.60 -7.75 -8.10
N ARG A 25 21.89 -7.67 -7.76
CA ARG A 25 22.63 -6.42 -7.60
C ARG A 25 22.76 -5.65 -8.91
N VAL A 26 23.13 -6.34 -9.99
CA VAL A 26 23.21 -5.76 -11.34
C VAL A 26 21.84 -5.20 -11.73
N LYS A 27 20.79 -5.99 -11.56
CA LYS A 27 19.43 -5.57 -11.91
C LYS A 27 18.94 -4.38 -11.08
N PHE A 28 19.25 -4.36 -9.78
CA PHE A 28 18.90 -3.21 -8.94
C PHE A 28 19.62 -1.93 -9.38
N LYS A 29 20.90 -2.05 -9.81
CA LYS A 29 21.64 -0.92 -10.38
C LYS A 29 20.99 -0.42 -11.66
N GLU A 30 20.58 -1.32 -12.58
CA GLU A 30 19.87 -0.94 -13.80
C GLU A 30 18.59 -0.14 -13.51
N TYR A 31 17.76 -0.58 -12.55
CA TYR A 31 16.57 0.18 -12.14
C TYR A 31 16.94 1.56 -11.62
N ARG A 32 18.00 1.69 -10.81
CA ARG A 32 18.45 3.00 -10.32
C ARG A 32 18.96 3.90 -11.43
N ASP A 33 19.73 3.37 -12.36
CA ASP A 33 20.28 4.15 -13.48
C ASP A 33 19.13 4.67 -14.36
N GLN A 34 18.13 3.84 -14.65
CA GLN A 34 16.96 4.22 -15.43
C GLN A 34 16.11 5.31 -14.76
N GLN A 35 16.01 5.30 -13.44
CA GLN A 35 15.25 6.31 -12.68
C GLN A 35 16.07 7.59 -12.40
N GLY A 36 17.36 7.56 -12.67
CA GLY A 36 18.29 8.64 -12.38
C GLY A 36 18.76 8.66 -10.92
N VAL A 37 20.03 8.93 -10.74
CA VAL A 37 20.68 9.05 -9.43
C VAL A 37 20.92 10.52 -9.11
N VAL A 38 20.39 10.99 -7.97
CA VAL A 38 20.54 12.37 -7.51
C VAL A 38 21.52 12.41 -6.35
N CYS A 39 22.51 13.29 -6.42
CA CYS A 39 23.47 13.50 -5.33
C CYS A 39 22.77 14.16 -4.12
N PRO A 40 22.81 13.55 -2.92
CA PRO A 40 22.16 14.12 -1.75
C PRO A 40 22.83 15.39 -1.23
N HIS A 41 24.06 15.68 -1.64
CA HIS A 41 24.83 16.82 -1.18
C HIS A 41 24.61 18.08 -2.06
N CYS A 42 24.63 17.93 -3.40
CA CYS A 42 24.60 19.08 -4.31
C CYS A 42 23.47 19.03 -5.35
N GLY A 43 22.59 18.02 -5.32
CA GLY A 43 21.52 17.85 -6.29
C GLY A 43 21.98 17.43 -7.69
N GLY A 44 23.27 17.22 -7.92
CA GLY A 44 23.81 16.83 -9.23
C GLY A 44 23.29 15.46 -9.68
N THR A 45 23.00 15.34 -10.98
CA THR A 45 22.41 14.12 -11.59
C THR A 45 23.42 13.28 -12.37
N SER A 46 24.64 13.78 -12.58
CA SER A 46 25.70 13.09 -13.32
C SER A 46 26.69 12.44 -12.36
N HIS A 47 26.94 11.13 -12.55
CA HIS A 47 27.78 10.34 -11.66
C HIS A 47 28.73 9.44 -12.44
N TYR A 48 29.90 9.16 -11.86
CA TYR A 48 30.73 8.02 -12.23
C TYR A 48 30.30 6.80 -11.43
N TRP A 49 30.28 5.64 -12.06
CA TRP A 49 30.17 4.38 -11.34
C TRP A 49 31.56 3.86 -10.98
N LYS A 50 31.83 3.66 -9.71
CA LYS A 50 33.09 3.07 -9.21
C LYS A 50 32.87 1.59 -8.94
N GLN A 51 33.32 0.76 -9.86
CA GLN A 51 33.09 -0.69 -9.82
C GLN A 51 33.72 -1.34 -8.57
N ASP A 52 34.94 -0.92 -8.22
CA ASP A 52 35.70 -1.39 -7.05
C ASP A 52 35.02 -1.11 -5.70
N LYS A 53 34.18 -0.07 -5.64
CA LYS A 53 33.49 0.39 -4.43
C LYS A 53 31.96 0.25 -4.51
N GLU A 54 31.46 -0.29 -5.59
CA GLU A 54 30.00 -0.40 -5.86
C GLU A 54 29.24 0.87 -5.50
N SER A 55 29.75 2.03 -5.92
CA SER A 55 29.23 3.34 -5.52
C SER A 55 29.18 4.33 -6.67
N TYR A 56 28.24 5.25 -6.58
CA TYR A 56 28.14 6.42 -7.45
C TYR A 56 29.00 7.55 -6.88
N GLU A 57 29.85 8.16 -7.70
CA GLU A 57 30.61 9.36 -7.36
C GLU A 57 30.07 10.54 -8.17
N CYS A 58 29.60 11.58 -7.50
CA CYS A 58 29.02 12.75 -8.15
C CYS A 58 30.09 13.52 -8.94
N LYS A 59 29.87 13.77 -10.23
CA LYS A 59 30.78 14.53 -11.09
C LYS A 59 30.96 15.99 -10.63
N LYS A 60 29.92 16.59 -9.99
CA LYS A 60 29.93 17.99 -9.57
C LYS A 60 30.70 18.22 -8.25
N CYS A 61 30.57 17.35 -7.27
CA CYS A 61 31.11 17.58 -5.91
C CYS A 61 31.94 16.43 -5.36
N GLY A 62 32.17 15.34 -6.10
CA GLY A 62 32.96 14.19 -5.64
C GLY A 62 32.30 13.33 -4.56
N LYS A 63 31.13 13.72 -4.03
CA LYS A 63 30.45 12.95 -2.98
C LYS A 63 30.07 11.55 -3.49
N ARG A 64 30.41 10.53 -2.71
CA ARG A 64 30.08 9.14 -2.99
C ARG A 64 28.81 8.71 -2.28
N GLN A 65 28.06 7.84 -2.93
CA GLN A 65 26.89 7.17 -2.36
C GLN A 65 26.85 5.72 -2.80
N SER A 66 26.57 4.82 -1.86
CA SER A 66 26.45 3.39 -2.16
C SER A 66 25.24 3.09 -3.06
N LEU A 67 25.23 1.88 -3.65
CA LEU A 67 24.10 1.41 -4.46
C LEU A 67 22.75 1.42 -3.70
N ARG A 68 22.77 1.26 -2.38
CA ARG A 68 21.54 1.24 -1.54
C ARG A 68 21.13 2.63 -1.01
N ALA A 69 22.03 3.62 -1.06
CA ALA A 69 21.76 4.94 -0.47
C ALA A 69 20.55 5.59 -1.11
N ASN A 70 19.69 6.23 -0.31
CA ASN A 70 18.45 6.90 -0.76
C ASN A 70 17.47 5.99 -1.52
N THR A 71 17.43 4.70 -1.19
CA THR A 71 16.44 3.72 -1.67
C THR A 71 15.77 3.04 -0.48
N VAL A 72 14.78 2.20 -0.73
CA VAL A 72 14.17 1.37 0.32
C VAL A 72 15.19 0.52 1.09
N MET A 73 16.30 0.15 0.44
CA MET A 73 17.36 -0.67 1.03
C MET A 73 18.37 0.15 1.86
N HIS A 74 18.18 1.48 2.00
CA HIS A 74 19.08 2.31 2.78
C HIS A 74 19.21 1.80 4.21
N GLY A 75 20.50 1.69 4.70
CA GLY A 75 20.81 1.17 6.03
C GLY A 75 20.62 -0.33 6.23
N SER A 76 20.16 -1.08 5.22
CA SER A 76 20.01 -2.53 5.33
C SER A 76 21.29 -3.27 4.97
N GLN A 77 21.64 -4.29 5.77
CA GLN A 77 22.72 -5.24 5.49
C GLN A 77 22.24 -6.53 4.81
N LEU A 78 20.94 -6.71 4.66
CA LEU A 78 20.37 -7.90 4.03
C LEU A 78 20.82 -8.01 2.57
N PRO A 79 21.08 -9.23 2.03
CA PRO A 79 21.38 -9.45 0.62
C PRO A 79 20.32 -8.85 -0.31
N PHE A 80 20.71 -8.39 -1.51
CA PHE A 80 19.73 -7.93 -2.53
C PHE A 80 18.75 -9.02 -2.89
N ARG A 81 19.21 -10.28 -2.94
CA ARG A 81 18.38 -11.43 -3.25
C ARG A 81 17.21 -11.59 -2.29
N TYR A 82 17.36 -11.25 -0.99
CA TYR A 82 16.26 -11.29 -0.03
C TYR A 82 15.16 -10.27 -0.36
N TRP A 83 15.55 -9.08 -0.78
CA TRP A 83 14.61 -8.05 -1.23
C TRP A 83 13.87 -8.46 -2.50
N PHE A 84 14.59 -9.05 -3.46
CA PHE A 84 14.01 -9.55 -4.71
C PHE A 84 13.00 -10.68 -4.45
N ILE A 85 13.35 -11.65 -3.60
CA ILE A 85 12.42 -12.71 -3.18
C ILE A 85 11.19 -12.13 -2.49
N ALA A 86 11.36 -11.21 -1.54
CA ALA A 86 10.24 -10.58 -0.85
C ALA A 86 9.32 -9.82 -1.81
N ILE A 87 9.90 -9.03 -2.74
CA ILE A 87 9.13 -8.32 -3.77
C ILE A 87 8.41 -9.31 -4.69
N HIS A 88 9.08 -10.39 -5.11
CA HIS A 88 8.44 -11.43 -5.92
C HIS A 88 7.24 -12.05 -5.20
N LEU A 89 7.39 -12.48 -3.96
CA LEU A 89 6.30 -13.07 -3.17
C LEU A 89 5.15 -12.09 -2.94
N LEU A 90 5.45 -10.81 -2.64
CA LEU A 90 4.43 -9.77 -2.47
C LEU A 90 3.65 -9.48 -3.76
N THR A 91 4.26 -9.64 -4.92
CA THR A 91 3.66 -9.27 -6.21
C THR A 91 3.05 -10.44 -6.98
N SER A 92 3.49 -11.67 -6.72
CA SER A 92 3.02 -12.88 -7.39
C SER A 92 1.84 -13.56 -6.70
N THR A 93 1.66 -13.32 -5.38
CA THR A 93 0.59 -13.94 -4.58
C THR A 93 -0.54 -12.98 -4.26
N LYS A 94 -1.78 -13.48 -4.23
CA LYS A 94 -2.96 -12.69 -3.78
C LYS A 94 -2.94 -12.48 -2.27
N LYS A 95 -2.57 -13.53 -1.51
CA LYS A 95 -2.47 -13.49 -0.05
C LYS A 95 -1.20 -12.74 0.36
N SER A 96 -1.23 -12.16 1.54
CA SER A 96 -0.01 -11.70 2.22
C SER A 96 0.69 -12.88 2.88
N PHE A 97 1.86 -12.64 3.47
CA PHE A 97 2.59 -13.59 4.30
C PHE A 97 3.24 -12.87 5.48
N SER A 98 3.47 -13.61 6.56
CA SER A 98 4.09 -13.06 7.76
C SER A 98 5.61 -12.90 7.60
N ALA A 99 6.21 -12.06 8.44
CA ALA A 99 7.67 -11.93 8.50
C ALA A 99 8.33 -13.24 8.98
N ALA A 100 7.66 -13.99 9.86
CA ALA A 100 8.13 -15.31 10.32
C ALA A 100 8.14 -16.33 9.17
N GLU A 101 7.15 -16.29 8.29
CA GLU A 101 7.13 -17.15 7.10
C GLU A 101 8.27 -16.78 6.15
N LEU A 102 8.43 -15.50 5.84
CA LEU A 102 9.55 -15.05 4.98
C LEU A 102 10.90 -15.40 5.60
N GLN A 103 11.06 -15.24 6.92
CA GLN A 103 12.29 -15.61 7.62
C GLN A 103 12.63 -17.10 7.42
N ARG A 104 11.64 -18.00 7.58
CA ARG A 104 11.82 -19.45 7.32
C ARG A 104 12.22 -19.73 5.89
N GLN A 105 11.55 -19.12 4.92
CA GLN A 105 11.83 -19.29 3.48
C GLN A 105 13.23 -18.80 3.10
N LEU A 106 13.74 -17.75 3.75
CA LEU A 106 15.07 -17.19 3.51
C LEU A 106 16.17 -17.89 4.32
N GLY A 107 15.82 -18.72 5.31
CA GLY A 107 16.79 -19.34 6.23
C GLY A 107 17.54 -18.30 7.08
N HIS A 108 16.94 -17.15 7.37
CA HIS A 108 17.62 -16.09 8.13
C HIS A 108 17.45 -16.27 9.63
N ASN A 109 18.54 -16.16 10.39
CA ASN A 109 18.53 -16.45 11.83
C ASN A 109 17.77 -15.42 12.69
N ARG A 110 17.68 -14.15 12.26
CA ARG A 110 17.07 -13.05 13.02
C ARG A 110 15.75 -12.62 12.40
N TYR A 111 14.74 -12.40 13.24
CA TYR A 111 13.40 -11.99 12.82
C TYR A 111 13.32 -10.51 12.42
N GLU A 112 13.89 -9.60 13.23
CA GLU A 112 13.71 -8.15 13.11
C GLU A 112 14.15 -7.57 11.75
N PRO A 113 15.30 -7.98 11.14
CA PRO A 113 15.68 -7.49 9.83
C PRO A 113 14.67 -7.86 8.73
N ILE A 114 14.07 -9.06 8.81
CA ILE A 114 13.08 -9.52 7.85
C ILE A 114 11.74 -8.81 8.04
N TRP A 115 11.34 -8.60 9.30
CA TRP A 115 10.18 -7.79 9.63
C TRP A 115 10.33 -6.35 9.11
N THR A 116 11.49 -5.72 9.36
CA THR A 116 11.82 -4.37 8.88
C THR A 116 11.80 -4.30 7.35
N LEU A 117 12.34 -5.30 6.65
CA LEU A 117 12.30 -5.38 5.19
C LEU A 117 10.86 -5.33 4.67
N LEU A 118 9.95 -6.14 5.23
CA LEU A 118 8.54 -6.16 4.81
C LEU A 118 7.84 -4.84 5.10
N HIS A 119 8.09 -4.24 6.28
CA HIS A 119 7.49 -2.94 6.63
C HIS A 119 7.97 -1.81 5.73
N LYS A 120 9.24 -1.78 5.36
CA LYS A 120 9.78 -0.84 4.37
C LYS A 120 9.11 -1.00 3.00
N LEU A 121 8.90 -2.23 2.52
CA LEU A 121 8.19 -2.49 1.26
C LEU A 121 6.72 -2.04 1.32
N ARG A 122 6.02 -2.30 2.43
CA ARG A 122 4.65 -1.85 2.66
C ARG A 122 4.52 -0.33 2.69
N GLU A 123 5.51 0.34 3.26
CA GLU A 123 5.56 1.81 3.24
C GLU A 123 5.75 2.36 1.81
N VAL A 124 6.66 1.75 1.03
CA VAL A 124 6.82 2.08 -0.40
C VAL A 124 5.52 1.91 -1.18
N MET A 125 4.77 0.84 -0.89
CA MET A 125 3.46 0.59 -1.51
C MET A 125 2.46 1.71 -1.19
N GLY A 126 2.38 2.15 0.07
CA GLY A 126 1.51 3.25 0.50
C GLY A 126 1.87 4.56 -0.19
N ARG A 127 3.14 4.95 -0.13
CA ARG A 127 3.61 6.20 -0.77
C ARG A 127 3.41 6.20 -2.28
N ARG A 128 3.47 5.03 -2.92
CA ARG A 128 3.16 4.94 -4.35
C ARG A 128 1.69 5.20 -4.62
N ASP A 129 0.80 4.78 -3.72
CA ASP A 129 -0.65 4.99 -3.84
C ASP A 129 -1.09 6.42 -3.46
N GLU A 130 -0.29 7.15 -2.68
CA GLU A 130 -0.53 8.58 -2.38
C GLU A 130 -0.46 9.48 -3.62
N LEU A 131 0.28 9.06 -4.68
CA LEU A 131 0.55 9.87 -5.85
C LEU A 131 -0.65 10.13 -6.75
N TYR A 132 -1.78 9.50 -6.54
CA TYR A 132 -2.99 9.77 -7.32
C TYR A 132 -4.22 9.88 -6.43
N SER A 133 -5.15 10.72 -6.85
CA SER A 133 -6.42 10.93 -6.21
C SER A 133 -7.50 10.06 -6.84
N LEU A 134 -8.48 9.64 -6.05
CA LEU A 134 -9.66 8.94 -6.52
C LEU A 134 -10.56 9.89 -7.32
N SER A 135 -11.25 9.37 -8.33
CA SER A 135 -12.09 10.16 -9.23
C SER A 135 -13.40 9.47 -9.60
N GLY A 136 -14.33 10.26 -10.13
CA GLY A 136 -15.65 9.77 -10.55
C GLY A 136 -16.62 9.62 -9.38
N VAL A 137 -17.33 8.49 -9.28
CA VAL A 137 -18.21 8.20 -8.14
C VAL A 137 -17.44 7.40 -7.11
N ILE A 138 -17.46 7.85 -5.87
CA ILE A 138 -16.66 7.29 -4.78
C ILE A 138 -17.60 6.90 -3.64
N GLU A 139 -17.55 5.64 -3.24
CA GLU A 139 -18.18 5.16 -2.02
C GLU A 139 -17.23 5.43 -0.84
N LEU A 140 -17.75 5.99 0.24
CA LEU A 140 -16.98 6.36 1.42
C LEU A 140 -17.69 5.88 2.70
N ASP A 141 -16.95 5.17 3.56
CA ASP A 141 -17.45 4.67 4.85
C ASP A 141 -16.26 4.42 5.80
N GLU A 142 -16.55 4.23 7.08
CA GLU A 142 -15.55 3.84 8.07
C GLU A 142 -15.55 2.34 8.39
N GLY A 143 -14.35 1.78 8.45
CA GLY A 143 -14.10 0.40 8.90
C GLY A 143 -13.44 0.37 10.28
N PHE A 144 -13.85 -0.62 11.10
CA PHE A 144 -13.21 -0.88 12.40
C PHE A 144 -12.41 -2.17 12.30
N PHE A 145 -11.08 -2.07 12.47
CA PHE A 145 -10.15 -3.19 12.34
C PHE A 145 -9.63 -3.60 13.71
N SER A 146 -9.57 -4.91 13.97
CA SER A 146 -9.05 -5.43 15.24
C SER A 146 -7.56 -5.14 15.35
N THR A 147 -7.16 -4.57 16.49
CA THR A 147 -5.78 -4.26 16.85
C THR A 147 -5.56 -4.55 18.33
N GLU A 148 -4.31 -4.65 18.75
CA GLU A 148 -3.99 -4.67 20.17
C GLU A 148 -4.52 -3.41 20.87
N THR A 149 -4.82 -3.55 22.17
CA THR A 149 -5.12 -2.37 23.00
C THR A 149 -3.82 -1.58 23.20
N PRO A 150 -3.80 -0.26 22.91
CA PRO A 150 -2.65 0.59 23.20
C PRO A 150 -2.23 0.51 24.66
N ASP A 151 -0.92 0.60 24.94
CA ASP A 151 -0.37 0.38 26.29
C ASP A 151 -0.93 1.37 27.32
N ASP A 152 -1.18 2.61 26.93
CA ASP A 152 -1.79 3.66 27.74
C ASP A 152 -3.27 3.42 28.05
N GLU A 153 -3.93 2.59 27.27
CA GLU A 153 -5.35 2.23 27.44
C GLU A 153 -5.56 0.86 28.13
N LYS A 154 -4.54 0.03 28.27
CA LYS A 154 -4.64 -1.30 28.89
C LYS A 154 -5.19 -1.28 30.34
N LYS A 155 -4.97 -0.16 31.06
CA LYS A 155 -5.45 0.03 32.45
C LYS A 155 -6.89 0.54 32.56
N LYS A 156 -7.50 0.95 31.42
CA LYS A 156 -8.86 1.48 31.38
C LYS A 156 -9.88 0.36 31.21
N PRO A 157 -11.11 0.50 31.73
CA PRO A 157 -12.18 -0.47 31.46
C PRO A 157 -12.42 -0.63 29.95
N LEU A 158 -12.53 -1.89 29.50
CA LEU A 158 -12.75 -2.20 28.09
C LEU A 158 -14.16 -1.78 27.67
N LYS A 159 -14.23 -0.96 26.61
CA LYS A 159 -15.49 -0.58 25.97
C LYS A 159 -15.84 -1.56 24.83
N ARG A 160 -17.16 -1.69 24.54
CA ARG A 160 -17.68 -2.48 23.43
C ARG A 160 -18.11 -1.58 22.26
N GLY A 161 -18.30 -2.18 21.09
CA GLY A 161 -18.82 -1.47 19.91
C GLY A 161 -17.78 -0.59 19.19
N ARG A 162 -18.23 0.57 18.68
CA ARG A 162 -17.38 1.52 17.92
C ARG A 162 -16.30 2.19 18.78
N GLY A 163 -16.48 2.28 20.08
CA GLY A 163 -15.53 2.87 21.05
C GLY A 163 -14.57 1.85 21.68
N SER A 164 -14.49 0.63 21.18
CA SER A 164 -13.58 -0.40 21.71
C SER A 164 -12.13 -0.04 21.47
N GLN A 165 -11.31 -0.11 22.51
CA GLN A 165 -9.85 0.10 22.47
C GLN A 165 -9.12 -0.98 21.65
N LYS A 166 -9.78 -2.11 21.40
CA LYS A 166 -9.27 -3.20 20.54
C LYS A 166 -9.55 -2.98 19.05
N LYS A 167 -9.88 -1.76 18.65
CA LYS A 167 -10.22 -1.45 17.26
C LYS A 167 -9.62 -0.12 16.83
N SER A 168 -8.90 -0.15 15.74
CA SER A 168 -8.48 1.05 15.01
C SER A 168 -9.53 1.44 13.98
N LYS A 169 -9.74 2.73 13.81
CA LYS A 169 -10.67 3.31 12.84
C LYS A 169 -9.95 3.53 11.52
N VAL A 170 -10.60 3.19 10.42
CA VAL A 170 -10.05 3.33 9.07
C VAL A 170 -11.09 3.99 8.18
N LEU A 171 -10.73 5.11 7.56
CA LEU A 171 -11.52 5.69 6.49
C LEU A 171 -11.27 4.89 5.22
N VAL A 172 -12.35 4.41 4.59
CA VAL A 172 -12.29 3.60 3.39
C VAL A 172 -13.00 4.31 2.26
N MET A 173 -12.30 4.45 1.16
CA MET A 173 -12.78 5.11 -0.06
C MET A 173 -12.61 4.16 -1.23
N ALA A 174 -13.65 3.99 -2.04
CA ALA A 174 -13.63 3.08 -3.19
C ALA A 174 -14.27 3.73 -4.42
N GLU A 175 -13.54 3.78 -5.54
CA GLU A 175 -14.14 4.19 -6.80
C GLU A 175 -15.19 3.17 -7.25
N SER A 176 -16.35 3.67 -7.62
CA SER A 176 -17.48 2.89 -8.11
C SER A 176 -17.76 3.30 -9.56
N GLN A 177 -17.21 2.53 -10.51
CA GLN A 177 -17.26 2.84 -11.93
C GLN A 177 -18.45 2.13 -12.61
N PRO A 178 -19.25 2.82 -13.45
CA PRO A 178 -20.27 2.16 -14.24
C PRO A 178 -19.64 1.17 -15.23
N VAL A 179 -20.34 0.09 -15.53
CA VAL A 179 -19.93 -0.87 -16.55
C VAL A 179 -20.71 -0.58 -17.81
N GLU A 180 -20.04 -0.11 -18.86
CA GLU A 180 -20.67 0.19 -20.14
C GLU A 180 -21.15 -1.11 -20.81
N GLY A 181 -22.46 -1.16 -21.09
CA GLY A 181 -23.10 -2.16 -21.95
C GLY A 181 -23.27 -3.57 -21.40
N GLN A 182 -22.75 -3.91 -20.23
CA GLN A 182 -22.88 -5.24 -19.62
C GLN A 182 -22.82 -5.17 -18.09
N THR A 183 -23.53 -6.06 -17.42
CA THR A 183 -23.32 -6.31 -16.00
C THR A 183 -21.98 -7.04 -15.76
N THR A 184 -21.35 -6.83 -14.59
CA THR A 184 -20.19 -7.63 -14.16
C THR A 184 -20.56 -9.12 -14.12
N LYS A 185 -19.55 -10.02 -14.04
CA LYS A 185 -19.78 -11.46 -13.82
C LYS A 185 -20.68 -11.77 -12.60
N SER A 186 -20.75 -10.86 -11.64
CA SER A 186 -21.61 -10.95 -10.46
C SER A 186 -22.97 -10.28 -10.64
N GLY A 187 -23.35 -9.90 -11.86
CA GLY A 187 -24.63 -9.22 -12.16
C GLY A 187 -24.72 -7.76 -11.68
N LYS A 188 -23.63 -7.16 -11.23
CA LYS A 188 -23.62 -5.78 -10.73
C LYS A 188 -23.46 -4.79 -11.88
N PRO A 189 -24.19 -3.64 -11.88
CA PRO A 189 -24.09 -2.62 -12.93
C PRO A 189 -22.83 -1.76 -12.82
N ARG A 190 -22.07 -1.90 -11.73
CA ARG A 190 -20.87 -1.12 -11.43
C ARG A 190 -19.71 -2.04 -11.03
N GLN A 191 -18.48 -1.58 -11.24
CA GLN A 191 -17.25 -2.27 -10.84
C GLN A 191 -16.41 -1.37 -9.96
N VAL A 192 -15.61 -1.97 -9.08
CA VAL A 192 -14.68 -1.24 -8.24
C VAL A 192 -13.44 -0.83 -9.05
N GLY A 193 -13.08 0.45 -8.96
CA GLY A 193 -11.83 1.00 -9.48
C GLY A 193 -10.69 0.87 -8.46
N HIS A 194 -10.10 2.01 -8.09
CA HIS A 194 -9.10 2.10 -7.04
C HIS A 194 -9.77 2.22 -5.66
N ILE A 195 -9.03 1.81 -4.65
CA ILE A 195 -9.42 1.95 -3.25
C ILE A 195 -8.31 2.62 -2.45
N LYS A 196 -8.69 3.35 -1.40
CA LYS A 196 -7.77 3.84 -0.37
C LYS A 196 -8.31 3.49 1.02
N MET A 197 -7.40 3.14 1.93
CA MET A 197 -7.70 2.85 3.32
C MET A 197 -6.72 3.62 4.20
N ILE A 198 -7.22 4.51 5.05
CA ILE A 198 -6.39 5.40 5.85
C ILE A 198 -6.78 5.25 7.32
N VAL A 199 -5.81 4.86 8.17
CA VAL A 199 -6.01 4.80 9.62
C VAL A 199 -6.21 6.21 10.16
N ILE A 200 -7.25 6.39 10.97
CA ILE A 200 -7.63 7.69 11.53
C ILE A 200 -7.77 7.61 13.06
N ASN A 201 -7.46 8.68 13.73
CA ASN A 201 -7.55 8.74 15.19
C ASN A 201 -9.00 8.99 15.66
N ASP A 202 -9.75 9.78 14.92
CA ASP A 202 -11.13 10.15 15.25
C ASP A 202 -12.02 10.17 14.00
N LEU A 203 -13.33 10.35 14.24
CA LEU A 203 -14.36 10.48 13.21
C LEU A 203 -14.89 11.92 13.11
N LYS A 204 -14.06 12.90 13.43
CA LYS A 204 -14.46 14.31 13.32
C LYS A 204 -14.58 14.72 11.86
N SER A 205 -15.52 15.62 11.60
CA SER A 205 -15.76 16.13 10.25
C SER A 205 -14.52 16.81 9.65
N GLU A 206 -13.71 17.49 10.48
CA GLU A 206 -12.46 18.13 10.06
C GLU A 206 -11.43 17.10 9.57
N THR A 207 -11.25 16.01 10.32
CA THR A 207 -10.32 14.92 9.96
C THR A 207 -10.73 14.28 8.63
N ILE A 208 -12.01 13.93 8.50
CA ILE A 208 -12.54 13.31 7.28
C ILE A 208 -12.42 14.27 6.08
N SER A 209 -12.75 15.54 6.26
CA SER A 209 -12.71 16.56 5.21
C SER A 209 -11.30 16.77 4.68
N SER A 210 -10.31 16.92 5.57
CA SER A 210 -8.90 17.05 5.17
C SER A 210 -8.39 15.82 4.40
N LEU A 211 -8.79 14.63 4.82
CA LEU A 211 -8.42 13.41 4.09
C LEU A 211 -9.12 13.30 2.73
N ALA A 212 -10.38 13.68 2.64
CA ALA A 212 -11.11 13.70 1.37
C ALA A 212 -10.47 14.69 0.39
N GLU A 213 -10.16 15.91 0.82
CA GLU A 213 -9.51 16.93 0.01
C GLU A 213 -8.17 16.49 -0.58
N ASN A 214 -7.37 15.72 0.18
CA ASN A 214 -6.07 15.23 -0.25
C ASN A 214 -6.14 13.96 -1.14
N ASN A 215 -7.27 13.24 -1.12
CA ASN A 215 -7.36 11.92 -1.74
C ASN A 215 -8.43 11.78 -2.82
N ILE A 216 -9.31 12.76 -2.97
CA ILE A 216 -10.44 12.75 -3.91
C ILE A 216 -10.35 13.98 -4.80
N THR A 217 -10.60 13.83 -6.11
CA THR A 217 -10.67 14.97 -7.03
C THR A 217 -11.94 15.79 -6.78
N LYS A 218 -11.85 17.11 -6.94
CA LYS A 218 -12.97 18.04 -6.68
C LYS A 218 -14.20 17.79 -7.57
N GLU A 219 -13.99 17.24 -8.76
CA GLU A 219 -15.04 16.91 -9.72
C GLU A 219 -15.79 15.62 -9.40
N SER A 220 -15.43 14.95 -8.31
CA SER A 220 -16.03 13.67 -7.93
C SER A 220 -17.39 13.82 -7.27
N THR A 221 -18.18 12.76 -7.37
CA THR A 221 -19.40 12.55 -6.56
C THR A 221 -19.06 11.56 -5.45
N VAL A 222 -19.43 11.87 -4.20
CA VAL A 222 -19.22 10.97 -3.06
C VAL A 222 -20.55 10.46 -2.55
N ASP A 223 -20.67 9.12 -2.49
CA ASP A 223 -21.80 8.42 -1.86
C ASP A 223 -21.37 7.95 -0.46
N SER A 224 -22.14 8.30 0.58
CA SER A 224 -21.88 7.90 1.98
C SER A 224 -23.15 7.63 2.76
N ASP A 225 -23.03 7.10 3.98
CA ASP A 225 -24.12 7.13 4.94
C ASP A 225 -24.39 8.57 5.44
N ASN A 226 -25.49 8.75 6.17
CA ASN A 226 -25.88 10.06 6.72
C ASN A 226 -25.21 10.36 8.06
N SER A 227 -23.93 10.05 8.22
CA SER A 227 -23.16 10.39 9.42
C SER A 227 -22.81 11.87 9.46
N THR A 228 -22.84 12.45 10.68
CA THR A 228 -22.39 13.83 10.92
C THR A 228 -20.92 14.05 10.60
N SER A 229 -20.13 12.99 10.53
CA SER A 229 -18.72 13.01 10.12
C SER A 229 -18.52 13.50 8.70
N TYR A 230 -19.52 13.38 7.84
CA TYR A 230 -19.44 13.67 6.40
C TYR A 230 -20.07 15.00 5.97
N VAL A 231 -20.58 15.78 6.91
CA VAL A 231 -21.36 17.00 6.62
C VAL A 231 -20.60 18.04 5.77
N LYS A 232 -19.27 18.11 5.92
CA LYS A 232 -18.42 19.08 5.19
C LYS A 232 -17.97 18.58 3.81
N LEU A 233 -18.27 17.34 3.42
CA LEU A 233 -17.87 16.81 2.10
C LEU A 233 -18.51 17.58 0.94
N LYS A 234 -19.71 18.12 1.14
CA LYS A 234 -20.42 18.97 0.16
C LYS A 234 -19.62 20.21 -0.27
N ASP A 235 -18.69 20.69 0.57
CA ASP A 235 -17.87 21.88 0.30
C ASP A 235 -16.56 21.54 -0.42
N ILE A 236 -16.23 20.24 -0.56
CA ILE A 236 -14.95 19.74 -1.07
C ILE A 236 -15.10 19.08 -2.43
N VAL A 237 -16.20 18.35 -2.66
CA VAL A 237 -16.45 17.59 -3.89
C VAL A 237 -17.63 18.21 -4.66
N LYS A 238 -17.73 17.87 -5.94
CA LYS A 238 -18.79 18.38 -6.83
C LYS A 238 -20.18 18.06 -6.30
N GLU A 239 -20.37 16.85 -5.77
CA GLU A 239 -21.65 16.38 -5.26
C GLU A 239 -21.42 15.40 -4.11
N HIS A 240 -22.13 15.59 -2.99
CA HIS A 240 -22.17 14.64 -1.90
C HIS A 240 -23.58 14.11 -1.75
N ARG A 241 -23.76 12.80 -1.93
CA ARG A 241 -25.01 12.08 -1.76
C ARG A 241 -24.97 11.29 -0.46
N SER A 242 -25.59 11.83 0.56
CA SER A 242 -25.73 11.14 1.84
C SER A 242 -27.13 10.53 1.95
N GLN A 243 -27.23 9.29 2.45
CA GLN A 243 -28.51 8.62 2.66
C GLN A 243 -28.51 7.79 3.93
N VAL A 244 -29.67 7.73 4.58
CA VAL A 244 -29.86 6.81 5.70
C VAL A 244 -29.98 5.40 5.12
N ILE A 245 -29.03 4.53 5.46
CA ILE A 245 -28.98 3.17 4.94
C ILE A 245 -29.62 2.21 5.94
N PRO A 246 -30.76 1.57 5.61
CA PRO A 246 -31.33 0.51 6.41
C PRO A 246 -30.35 -0.65 6.59
N LYS A 247 -30.40 -1.33 7.75
CA LYS A 247 -29.43 -2.41 8.06
C LYS A 247 -29.42 -3.56 7.05
N ASP A 248 -30.56 -3.88 6.48
CA ASP A 248 -30.77 -4.89 5.45
C ASP A 248 -30.30 -4.49 4.04
N GLU A 249 -30.01 -3.20 3.84
CA GLU A 249 -29.50 -2.63 2.58
C GLU A 249 -28.03 -2.22 2.59
N LEU A 250 -27.35 -2.32 3.72
CA LEU A 250 -25.94 -1.92 3.88
C LEU A 250 -25.01 -2.44 2.76
N GLY A 251 -25.16 -3.70 2.38
CA GLY A 251 -24.34 -4.31 1.31
C GLY A 251 -24.78 -3.97 -0.12
N LYS A 252 -25.93 -3.29 -0.30
CA LYS A 252 -26.46 -2.90 -1.62
C LYS A 252 -26.11 -1.47 -1.97
N VAL A 253 -26.11 -0.58 -0.99
CA VAL A 253 -25.97 0.88 -1.20
C VAL A 253 -24.51 1.29 -1.39
N LEU A 254 -23.59 0.78 -0.56
CA LEU A 254 -22.13 1.03 -0.67
C LEU A 254 -21.37 -0.29 -0.83
N PRO A 255 -21.64 -1.06 -1.91
CA PRO A 255 -21.17 -2.43 -2.01
C PRO A 255 -19.65 -2.56 -2.05
N TRP A 256 -18.95 -1.61 -2.67
CA TRP A 256 -17.51 -1.71 -2.89
C TRP A 256 -16.70 -1.40 -1.63
N VAL A 257 -17.12 -0.41 -0.85
CA VAL A 257 -16.52 -0.11 0.44
C VAL A 257 -16.68 -1.30 1.38
N HIS A 258 -17.88 -1.87 1.51
CA HIS A 258 -18.13 -3.03 2.37
C HIS A 258 -17.36 -4.28 1.92
N ILE A 259 -17.25 -4.52 0.60
CA ILE A 259 -16.44 -5.61 0.04
C ILE A 259 -14.96 -5.36 0.34
N ALA A 260 -14.46 -4.14 0.18
CA ALA A 260 -13.07 -3.79 0.47
C ALA A 260 -12.74 -3.99 1.95
N ILE A 261 -13.60 -3.50 2.86
CA ILE A 261 -13.46 -3.70 4.31
C ILE A 261 -13.43 -5.18 4.67
N SER A 262 -14.37 -5.96 4.14
CA SER A 262 -14.48 -7.40 4.43
C SER A 262 -13.26 -8.18 3.92
N ASN A 263 -12.78 -7.87 2.72
CA ASN A 263 -11.60 -8.51 2.14
C ASN A 263 -10.31 -8.14 2.89
N ALA A 264 -10.14 -6.88 3.28
CA ALA A 264 -9.00 -6.43 4.08
C ALA A 264 -8.99 -7.10 5.45
N LYS A 265 -10.14 -7.13 6.16
CA LYS A 265 -10.27 -7.84 7.45
C LYS A 265 -9.93 -9.32 7.32
N ARG A 266 -10.42 -10.00 6.28
CA ARG A 266 -10.14 -11.42 6.03
C ARG A 266 -8.65 -11.66 5.78
N MET A 267 -7.99 -10.81 4.97
CA MET A 267 -6.56 -10.89 4.72
C MET A 267 -5.75 -10.73 6.02
N LEU A 268 -6.13 -9.78 6.87
CA LEU A 268 -5.42 -9.54 8.13
C LEU A 268 -5.62 -10.71 9.12
N LEU A 269 -6.84 -11.17 9.33
CA LEU A 269 -7.18 -12.26 10.25
C LEU A 269 -6.54 -13.60 9.87
N ASP A 270 -6.34 -13.85 8.58
CA ASP A 270 -5.74 -15.10 8.07
C ASP A 270 -4.24 -15.22 8.42
N ILE A 271 -3.57 -14.09 8.70
CA ILE A 271 -2.11 -14.05 8.82
C ILE A 271 -1.62 -13.43 10.14
N TYR A 272 -2.35 -12.43 10.66
CA TYR A 272 -1.93 -11.62 11.79
C TYR A 272 -2.94 -11.69 12.91
N HIS A 273 -2.56 -12.28 14.05
CA HIS A 273 -3.46 -12.40 15.21
C HIS A 273 -3.46 -11.13 16.06
N ASP A 274 -2.29 -10.50 16.20
CA ASP A 274 -2.12 -9.30 17.02
C ASP A 274 -1.42 -8.22 16.19
N ILE A 275 -2.16 -7.17 15.84
CA ILE A 275 -1.63 -6.03 15.09
C ILE A 275 -1.57 -4.84 16.02
N LYS A 276 -0.37 -4.29 16.24
CA LYS A 276 -0.25 -3.02 16.94
C LYS A 276 -0.83 -1.89 16.08
N PRO A 277 -1.57 -0.95 16.69
CA PRO A 277 -2.24 0.14 15.96
C PRO A 277 -1.32 0.93 15.02
N GLU A 278 -0.07 1.17 15.46
CA GLU A 278 0.93 1.92 14.69
C GLU A 278 1.37 1.24 13.39
N TYR A 279 1.18 -0.08 13.27
CA TYR A 279 1.57 -0.84 12.06
C TYR A 279 0.40 -1.16 11.14
N LEU A 280 -0.85 -0.91 11.56
CA LEU A 280 -2.02 -1.25 10.76
C LEU A 280 -1.97 -0.61 9.37
N GLN A 281 -1.55 0.67 9.28
CA GLN A 281 -1.47 1.38 8.00
C GLN A 281 -0.58 0.64 6.99
N ASN A 282 0.55 0.08 7.42
CA ASN A 282 1.46 -0.66 6.54
C ASN A 282 0.81 -1.91 5.94
N TYR A 283 0.01 -2.64 6.70
CA TYR A 283 -0.73 -3.80 6.20
C TYR A 283 -1.84 -3.40 5.23
N LEU A 284 -2.54 -2.29 5.51
CA LEU A 284 -3.55 -1.74 4.61
C LEU A 284 -2.93 -1.21 3.31
N ASN A 285 -1.73 -0.63 3.37
CA ASN A 285 -0.96 -0.21 2.19
C ASN A 285 -0.68 -1.40 1.25
N GLU A 286 -0.26 -2.55 1.79
CA GLU A 286 -0.07 -3.77 0.98
C GLU A 286 -1.38 -4.20 0.33
N PHE A 287 -2.48 -4.22 1.09
CA PHE A 287 -3.79 -4.60 0.58
C PHE A 287 -4.24 -3.68 -0.57
N CYS A 288 -4.23 -2.37 -0.36
CA CYS A 288 -4.63 -1.39 -1.36
C CYS A 288 -3.73 -1.45 -2.60
N TYR A 289 -2.41 -1.52 -2.43
CA TYR A 289 -1.46 -1.59 -3.53
C TYR A 289 -1.71 -2.80 -4.43
N LYS A 290 -1.88 -3.99 -3.85
CA LYS A 290 -2.16 -5.24 -4.60
C LYS A 290 -3.53 -5.17 -5.26
N PHE A 291 -4.54 -4.66 -4.56
CA PHE A 291 -5.90 -4.52 -5.08
C PHE A 291 -5.94 -3.57 -6.27
N ASN A 292 -5.35 -2.39 -6.15
CA ASN A 292 -5.36 -1.35 -7.19
C ASN A 292 -4.62 -1.78 -8.46
N ARG A 293 -3.67 -2.72 -8.34
CA ARG A 293 -2.84 -3.22 -9.46
C ARG A 293 -3.13 -4.67 -9.85
N ARG A 294 -4.28 -5.20 -9.46
CA ARG A 294 -4.68 -6.60 -9.70
C ARG A 294 -4.66 -7.04 -11.17
N TYR A 295 -4.62 -6.09 -12.09
CA TYR A 295 -4.56 -6.35 -13.53
C TYR A 295 -3.17 -6.17 -14.16
N PHE A 296 -2.14 -5.87 -13.38
CA PHE A 296 -0.79 -5.58 -13.89
C PHE A 296 0.01 -6.84 -14.23
N GLY A 297 -0.35 -7.99 -13.64
CA GLY A 297 0.34 -9.25 -13.90
C GLY A 297 1.83 -9.18 -13.62
N GLU A 298 2.66 -9.63 -14.58
CA GLU A 298 4.12 -9.66 -14.45
C GLU A 298 4.76 -8.30 -14.22
N ASN A 299 4.15 -7.24 -14.74
CA ASN A 299 4.64 -5.88 -14.56
C ASN A 299 4.56 -5.38 -13.10
N LEU A 300 3.86 -6.10 -12.20
CA LEU A 300 3.74 -5.68 -10.81
C LEU A 300 5.07 -5.75 -10.06
N PHE A 301 5.90 -6.75 -10.37
CA PHE A 301 7.25 -6.86 -9.82
C PHE A 301 8.09 -5.63 -10.18
N ASP A 302 8.19 -5.30 -11.47
CA ASP A 302 8.96 -4.15 -11.95
C ASP A 302 8.44 -2.84 -11.36
N ARG A 303 7.12 -2.68 -11.25
CA ARG A 303 6.51 -1.49 -10.65
C ARG A 303 6.89 -1.30 -9.19
N LEU A 304 6.95 -2.38 -8.41
CA LEU A 304 7.38 -2.30 -7.02
C LEU A 304 8.90 -2.10 -6.91
N MET A 305 9.70 -2.69 -7.80
CA MET A 305 11.14 -2.41 -7.89
C MET A 305 11.42 -0.94 -8.20
N ILE A 306 10.76 -0.36 -9.20
CA ILE A 306 10.88 1.07 -9.53
C ILE A 306 10.50 1.93 -8.32
N ALA A 307 9.37 1.65 -7.68
CA ALA A 307 8.97 2.37 -6.48
C ALA A 307 10.03 2.25 -5.36
N SER A 308 10.65 1.08 -5.22
CA SER A 308 11.68 0.80 -4.20
C SER A 308 12.99 1.56 -4.44
N VAL A 309 13.41 1.75 -5.68
CA VAL A 309 14.63 2.52 -5.99
C VAL A 309 14.42 4.03 -5.98
N THR A 310 13.21 4.50 -6.23
CA THR A 310 12.85 5.93 -6.20
C THR A 310 12.45 6.40 -4.79
N TYR A 311 12.25 5.47 -3.88
CA TYR A 311 11.85 5.76 -2.51
C TYR A 311 12.95 6.52 -1.76
N LYS A 312 12.66 7.78 -1.39
CA LYS A 312 13.56 8.53 -0.50
C LYS A 312 13.27 8.10 0.94
N ASN A 313 14.20 7.38 1.54
CA ASN A 313 14.08 6.93 2.90
C ASN A 313 13.99 8.13 3.86
N GLN A 314 12.91 8.23 4.62
CA GLN A 314 12.72 9.18 5.71
C GLN A 314 12.80 8.51 7.09
N PHE A 315 13.19 7.24 7.16
CA PHE A 315 13.48 6.60 8.44
C PHE A 315 14.68 7.29 9.09
N ARG A 316 14.41 8.13 10.05
CA ARG A 316 15.36 8.60 11.05
C ARG A 316 15.30 7.70 12.27
#